data_bd6d90e500007f0d8fbf73c0eb56e9eb
#
_entry.id   bd6d90e500007f0d8fbf73c0eb56e9eb
#
_cell.length_a   1.000
_cell.length_b   1.000
_cell.length_c   1.000
_cell.angle_alpha   90.00
_cell.angle_beta   90.00
_cell.angle_gamma   90.00
#
_symmetry.space_group_name_H-M   'P 1'
#
loop_
_entity.id
_entity.type
_entity.pdbx_description
1 polymer ?
#
loop_
_entity_poly.entity_id
_entity_poly.type
_entity_poly.pdbx_seq_one_letter_code
_entity_poly.pdbx_strand_id
1 'polypeptide(L)'
;WTIPANQALNAHPEFNYALVDVGDKLLLLAEELVESCLGRYGMQGQVLATCSGAALELIRFRHPFYERFSPVYLADYVALDAGTGLVHSAPAYGEDDFYSCKRYGMHNDEIINPVQSNGVYVESLPFFGGQFVWKANPQIVAKLAEVGCLLASDKITHSYMHCWRHKTPLIYRATAQWFVGMDRQPVTGAT
;
A
#
# COMPACT_ATOMS: atom_id res chain seq x y z
N TRP A 1 5.28 -1.87 7.76
CA TRP A 1 6.15 -2.94 7.24
C TRP A 1 5.82 -3.33 5.78
N THR A 2 4.69 -2.92 5.21
CA THR A 2 4.33 -3.20 3.81
C THR A 2 4.89 -2.19 2.82
N ILE A 3 5.31 -1.00 3.26
CA ILE A 3 5.88 0.05 2.40
C ILE A 3 7.02 -0.44 1.49
N PRO A 4 7.97 -1.27 1.97
CA PRO A 4 9.01 -1.80 1.08
C PRO A 4 8.49 -2.62 -0.11
N ALA A 5 7.27 -3.13 -0.04
CA ALA A 5 6.63 -3.87 -1.12
C ALA A 5 5.54 -3.06 -1.86
N ASN A 6 5.48 -1.76 -1.66
CA ASN A 6 4.54 -0.89 -2.38
C ASN A 6 4.72 -1.03 -3.89
N GLN A 7 3.63 -1.22 -4.63
CA GLN A 7 3.65 -1.31 -6.10
C GLN A 7 2.59 -0.44 -6.77
N ALA A 8 1.60 0.06 -6.00
CA ALA A 8 0.58 0.97 -6.50
C ALA A 8 0.06 1.89 -5.39
N LEU A 9 -0.71 2.88 -5.79
CA LEU A 9 -1.60 3.67 -4.95
C LEU A 9 -3.02 3.48 -5.45
N ASN A 10 -4.02 3.49 -4.57
CA ASN A 10 -5.41 3.39 -4.99
C ASN A 10 -6.17 4.67 -4.66
N ALA A 11 -6.96 5.16 -5.64
CA ALA A 11 -7.86 6.29 -5.52
C ALA A 11 -9.28 5.85 -5.83
N HIS A 12 -10.28 6.45 -5.20
CA HIS A 12 -11.67 6.21 -5.55
C HIS A 12 -12.04 7.00 -6.81
N PRO A 13 -12.63 6.39 -7.83
CA PRO A 13 -12.89 7.07 -9.11
C PRO A 13 -13.83 8.29 -8.99
N GLU A 14 -14.80 8.24 -8.08
CA GLU A 14 -15.84 9.25 -7.93
C GLU A 14 -15.51 10.34 -6.89
N PHE A 15 -14.48 10.18 -6.06
CA PHE A 15 -14.09 11.21 -5.11
C PHE A 15 -13.34 12.34 -5.80
N ASN A 16 -13.45 13.54 -5.25
CA ASN A 16 -12.62 14.67 -5.66
C ASN A 16 -11.31 14.66 -4.88
N TYR A 17 -10.25 15.00 -5.58
CA TYR A 17 -8.90 15.14 -5.03
C TYR A 17 -8.41 16.56 -5.24
N ALA A 18 -7.78 17.11 -4.23
CA ALA A 18 -7.23 18.44 -4.24
C ALA A 18 -5.69 18.40 -4.25
N LEU A 19 -5.10 19.22 -5.11
CA LEU A 19 -3.68 19.54 -5.06
C LEU A 19 -3.50 20.74 -4.14
N VAL A 20 -2.81 20.53 -3.01
CA VAL A 20 -2.67 21.53 -1.94
C VAL A 20 -1.21 21.98 -1.86
N ASP A 21 -0.99 23.28 -1.97
CA ASP A 21 0.31 23.90 -1.73
C ASP A 21 0.48 24.16 -0.24
N VAL A 22 1.51 23.61 0.38
CA VAL A 22 1.89 23.81 1.78
C VAL A 22 3.19 24.60 1.92
N GLY A 23 3.65 25.24 0.86
CA GLY A 23 4.81 26.13 0.77
C GLY A 23 6.06 25.44 0.24
N ASP A 24 6.56 24.38 0.85
CA ASP A 24 7.75 23.66 0.43
C ASP A 24 7.45 22.46 -0.47
N LYS A 25 6.19 22.06 -0.55
CA LYS A 25 5.74 20.91 -1.34
C LYS A 25 4.26 20.99 -1.70
N LEU A 26 3.86 20.14 -2.63
CA LEU A 26 2.47 19.93 -3.02
C LEU A 26 1.98 18.60 -2.46
N LEU A 27 0.80 18.61 -1.85
CA LEU A 27 0.13 17.41 -1.35
C LEU A 27 -1.08 17.11 -2.24
N LEU A 28 -1.27 15.82 -2.55
CA LEU A 28 -2.47 15.32 -3.19
C LEU A 28 -3.31 14.59 -2.15
N LEU A 29 -4.50 15.09 -1.87
CA LEU A 29 -5.40 14.60 -0.82
C LEU A 29 -6.82 14.52 -1.36
N ALA A 30 -7.64 13.62 -0.84
CA ALA A 30 -9.09 13.73 -1.08
C ALA A 30 -9.58 15.09 -0.57
N GLU A 31 -10.40 15.78 -1.36
CA GLU A 31 -10.85 17.16 -1.09
C GLU A 31 -11.51 17.27 0.28
N GLU A 32 -12.36 16.31 0.65
CA GLU A 32 -13.04 16.27 1.94
C GLU A 32 -12.11 16.09 3.15
N LEU A 33 -10.90 15.57 2.93
CA LEU A 33 -9.92 15.30 3.98
C LEU A 33 -8.85 16.40 4.12
N VAL A 34 -8.87 17.43 3.29
CA VAL A 34 -7.82 18.46 3.27
C VAL A 34 -7.68 19.12 4.64
N GLU A 35 -8.77 19.64 5.22
CA GLU A 35 -8.71 20.32 6.52
C GLU A 35 -8.21 19.39 7.64
N SER A 36 -8.73 18.17 7.70
CA SER A 36 -8.34 17.20 8.72
C SER A 36 -6.88 16.77 8.60
N CYS A 37 -6.40 16.60 7.38
CA CYS A 37 -5.01 16.27 7.10
C CYS A 37 -4.07 17.43 7.45
N LEU A 38 -4.35 18.64 7.01
CA LEU A 38 -3.54 19.81 7.33
C LEU A 38 -3.49 20.07 8.84
N GLY A 39 -4.64 19.96 9.53
CA GLY A 39 -4.69 20.06 10.99
C GLY A 39 -3.83 19.02 11.70
N ARG A 40 -3.88 17.76 11.25
CA ARG A 40 -3.05 16.65 11.77
C ARG A 40 -1.57 16.87 11.53
N TYR A 41 -1.20 17.43 10.37
CA TYR A 41 0.19 17.70 10.03
C TYR A 41 0.74 18.99 10.65
N GLY A 42 -0.12 19.81 11.26
CA GLY A 42 0.27 21.12 11.78
C GLY A 42 0.67 22.10 10.67
N MET A 43 0.10 21.93 9.49
CA MET A 43 0.41 22.70 8.28
C MET A 43 -0.76 23.63 7.90
N GLN A 44 -0.43 24.69 7.20
CA GLN A 44 -1.39 25.48 6.44
C GLN A 44 -1.14 25.25 4.96
N GLY A 45 -2.20 25.32 4.16
CA GLY A 45 -2.06 25.11 2.72
C GLY A 45 -3.19 25.77 1.95
N GLN A 46 -2.96 25.93 0.66
CA GLN A 46 -3.92 26.48 -0.29
C GLN A 46 -4.23 25.43 -1.37
N VAL A 47 -5.50 25.19 -1.61
CA VAL A 47 -5.94 24.36 -2.75
C VAL A 47 -5.66 25.09 -4.04
N LEU A 48 -4.82 24.50 -4.89
CA LEU A 48 -4.46 25.04 -6.20
C LEU A 48 -5.40 24.55 -7.31
N ALA A 49 -5.81 23.30 -7.23
CA ALA A 49 -6.66 22.64 -8.23
C ALA A 49 -7.36 21.43 -7.63
N THR A 50 -8.45 21.02 -8.26
CA THR A 50 -9.16 19.79 -7.94
C THR A 50 -9.43 18.98 -9.20
N CYS A 51 -9.54 17.66 -9.05
CA CYS A 51 -9.96 16.76 -10.11
C CYS A 51 -10.71 15.56 -9.53
N SER A 52 -11.43 14.82 -10.37
CA SER A 52 -11.97 13.52 -9.96
C SER A 52 -10.86 12.48 -9.81
N GLY A 53 -11.08 11.47 -8.96
CA GLY A 53 -10.14 10.37 -8.83
C GLY A 53 -9.90 9.62 -10.15
N ALA A 54 -10.91 9.54 -11.01
CA ALA A 54 -10.76 8.99 -12.35
C ALA A 54 -9.67 9.69 -13.18
N ALA A 55 -9.47 10.99 -12.99
CA ALA A 55 -8.42 11.74 -13.68
C ALA A 55 -6.99 11.43 -13.17
N LEU A 56 -6.87 10.76 -12.02
CA LEU A 56 -5.59 10.35 -11.45
C LEU A 56 -5.11 9.00 -11.98
N GLU A 57 -5.94 8.28 -12.73
CA GLU A 57 -5.64 6.94 -13.20
C GLU A 57 -4.30 6.89 -13.93
N LEU A 58 -3.44 5.92 -13.56
CA LEU A 58 -2.11 5.68 -14.11
C LEU A 58 -1.09 6.81 -13.94
N ILE A 59 -1.40 7.88 -13.20
CA ILE A 59 -0.38 8.82 -12.75
C ILE A 59 0.62 8.04 -11.89
N ARG A 60 1.91 8.34 -12.06
CA ARG A 60 2.98 7.61 -11.40
C ARG A 60 3.60 8.42 -10.28
N PHE A 61 3.70 7.82 -9.11
CA PHE A 61 4.44 8.35 -7.98
C PHE A 61 5.74 7.57 -7.79
N ARG A 62 6.82 8.27 -7.52
CA ARG A 62 8.10 7.63 -7.20
C ARG A 62 8.01 7.00 -5.81
N HIS A 63 8.49 5.77 -5.66
CA HIS A 63 8.64 5.14 -4.36
C HIS A 63 9.62 5.95 -3.49
N PRO A 64 9.34 6.19 -2.18
CA PRO A 64 10.13 7.12 -1.37
C PRO A 64 11.62 6.76 -1.26
N PHE A 65 12.00 5.50 -1.33
CA PHE A 65 13.41 5.08 -1.15
C PHE A 65 13.88 3.95 -2.07
N TYR A 66 13.06 3.50 -3.02
CA TYR A 66 13.47 2.55 -4.05
C TYR A 66 13.31 3.15 -5.45
N GLU A 67 14.15 2.70 -6.37
CA GLU A 67 14.14 3.17 -7.77
C GLU A 67 13.03 2.51 -8.58
N ARG A 68 11.78 2.78 -8.20
CA ARG A 68 10.59 2.34 -8.92
C ARG A 68 9.45 3.34 -8.79
N PHE A 69 8.47 3.19 -9.66
CA PHE A 69 7.25 3.99 -9.65
C PHE A 69 6.05 3.14 -9.25
N SER A 70 5.12 3.77 -8.57
CA SER A 70 3.82 3.21 -8.19
C SER A 70 2.74 3.97 -8.95
N PRO A 71 2.03 3.34 -9.89
CA PRO A 71 0.90 3.96 -10.57
C PRO A 71 -0.30 4.11 -9.63
N VAL A 72 -1.17 5.05 -9.93
CA VAL A 72 -2.49 5.15 -9.31
C VAL A 72 -3.44 4.21 -10.05
N TYR A 73 -4.08 3.33 -9.31
CA TYR A 73 -5.16 2.47 -9.75
C TYR A 73 -6.49 2.94 -9.15
N LEU A 74 -7.59 2.71 -9.85
CA LEU A 74 -8.91 3.04 -9.35
C LEU A 74 -9.48 1.87 -8.56
N ALA A 75 -10.03 2.17 -7.37
CA ALA A 75 -10.58 1.15 -6.48
C ALA A 75 -11.72 1.71 -5.62
N ASP A 76 -12.86 1.03 -5.66
CA ASP A 76 -14.08 1.45 -4.96
C ASP A 76 -14.01 1.25 -3.44
N TYR A 77 -13.03 0.49 -2.94
CA TYR A 77 -12.84 0.27 -1.50
C TYR A 77 -12.13 1.43 -0.78
N VAL A 78 -11.62 2.41 -1.50
CA VAL A 78 -11.01 3.61 -0.89
C VAL A 78 -12.11 4.40 -0.19
N ALA A 79 -11.90 4.69 1.10
CA ALA A 79 -12.85 5.39 1.95
C ALA A 79 -12.30 6.75 2.41
N LEU A 80 -13.21 7.60 2.94
CA LEU A 80 -12.88 8.93 3.46
C LEU A 80 -12.98 9.02 4.99
N ASP A 81 -13.12 7.89 5.67
CA ASP A 81 -13.23 7.83 7.12
C ASP A 81 -11.88 8.06 7.84
N ALA A 82 -10.77 7.85 7.15
CA ALA A 82 -9.43 8.07 7.67
C ALA A 82 -8.39 8.25 6.55
N GLY A 83 -7.18 8.71 6.95
CA GLY A 83 -6.05 8.80 6.02
C GLY A 83 -6.09 10.03 5.13
N THR A 84 -5.74 9.85 3.87
CA THR A 84 -5.59 10.91 2.85
C THR A 84 -6.54 10.76 1.66
N GLY A 85 -7.35 9.68 1.63
CA GLY A 85 -8.13 9.30 0.46
C GLY A 85 -7.31 8.63 -0.65
N LEU A 86 -6.01 8.43 -0.44
CA LEU A 86 -5.13 7.64 -1.28
C LEU A 86 -4.59 6.47 -0.45
N VAL A 87 -4.74 5.26 -0.96
CA VAL A 87 -4.35 4.03 -0.25
C VAL A 87 -3.08 3.47 -0.85
N HIS A 88 -2.08 3.24 0.00
CA HIS A 88 -0.90 2.46 -0.34
C HIS A 88 -1.28 1.02 -0.68
N SER A 89 -0.72 0.48 -1.75
CA SER A 89 -1.02 -0.88 -2.21
C SER A 89 0.24 -1.74 -2.31
N ALA A 90 0.18 -2.89 -1.63
CA ALA A 90 1.21 -3.94 -1.66
C ALA A 90 0.55 -5.30 -1.92
N PRO A 91 0.45 -5.74 -3.18
CA PRO A 91 -0.37 -6.88 -3.60
C PRO A 91 0.03 -8.23 -2.95
N ALA A 92 1.23 -8.33 -2.39
CA ALA A 92 1.63 -9.52 -1.63
C ALA A 92 0.99 -9.61 -0.23
N TYR A 93 0.40 -8.52 0.31
CA TYR A 93 0.03 -8.40 1.73
C TYR A 93 -1.38 -7.89 1.97
N GLY A 94 -2.14 -7.60 0.94
CA GLY A 94 -3.55 -7.21 0.99
C GLY A 94 -4.35 -7.89 -0.10
N GLU A 95 -5.53 -8.41 0.24
CA GLU A 95 -6.41 -9.08 -0.73
C GLU A 95 -6.95 -8.06 -1.73
N ASP A 96 -7.45 -6.91 -1.25
CA ASP A 96 -7.94 -5.82 -2.10
C ASP A 96 -6.81 -5.26 -2.98
N ASP A 97 -5.60 -5.13 -2.43
CA ASP A 97 -4.40 -4.70 -3.17
C ASP A 97 -4.07 -5.67 -4.29
N PHE A 98 -4.14 -6.98 -3.99
CA PHE A 98 -3.89 -8.04 -4.97
C PHE A 98 -4.89 -7.95 -6.13
N TYR A 99 -6.19 -7.90 -5.84
CA TYR A 99 -7.20 -7.83 -6.89
C TYR A 99 -7.16 -6.52 -7.66
N SER A 100 -6.88 -5.39 -7.00
CA SER A 100 -6.67 -4.11 -7.67
C SER A 100 -5.51 -4.20 -8.68
N CYS A 101 -4.34 -4.68 -8.28
CA CYS A 101 -3.19 -4.84 -9.16
C CYS A 101 -3.46 -5.86 -10.30
N LYS A 102 -4.17 -6.96 -10.01
CA LYS A 102 -4.56 -7.94 -11.03
C LYS A 102 -5.51 -7.36 -12.07
N ARG A 103 -6.43 -6.48 -11.69
CA ARG A 103 -7.34 -5.77 -12.61
C ARG A 103 -6.57 -4.93 -13.63
N TYR A 104 -5.43 -4.37 -13.24
CA TYR A 104 -4.54 -3.61 -14.11
C TYR A 104 -3.48 -4.47 -14.83
N GLY A 105 -3.65 -5.79 -14.84
CA GLY A 105 -2.84 -6.72 -15.62
C GLY A 105 -1.54 -7.18 -14.97
N MET A 106 -1.28 -6.82 -13.71
CA MET A 106 -0.07 -7.28 -13.02
C MET A 106 -0.02 -8.82 -12.95
N HIS A 107 1.04 -9.42 -13.44
CA HIS A 107 1.26 -10.86 -13.36
C HIS A 107 1.76 -11.29 -11.98
N ASN A 108 1.62 -12.58 -11.64
CA ASN A 108 2.00 -13.08 -10.31
C ASN A 108 3.52 -13.00 -10.05
N ASP A 109 4.32 -13.12 -11.08
CA ASP A 109 5.79 -13.01 -11.04
C ASP A 109 6.29 -11.57 -10.89
N GLU A 110 5.43 -10.58 -11.15
CA GLU A 110 5.72 -9.16 -10.94
C GLU A 110 5.47 -8.71 -9.49
N ILE A 111 4.77 -9.53 -8.70
CA ILE A 111 4.42 -9.19 -7.32
C ILE A 111 5.67 -9.25 -6.42
N ILE A 112 6.01 -8.10 -5.85
CA ILE A 112 7.13 -7.96 -4.92
C ILE A 112 6.72 -8.52 -3.56
N ASN A 113 7.32 -9.65 -3.17
CA ASN A 113 7.04 -10.35 -1.92
C ASN A 113 8.33 -10.60 -1.13
N PRO A 114 8.91 -9.58 -0.50
CA PRO A 114 10.20 -9.69 0.18
C PRO A 114 10.13 -10.37 1.57
N VAL A 115 8.93 -10.66 2.10
CA VAL A 115 8.80 -11.29 3.41
C VAL A 115 8.74 -12.80 3.29
N GLN A 116 9.63 -13.48 3.98
CA GLN A 116 9.71 -14.96 4.04
C GLN A 116 8.60 -15.54 4.95
N SER A 117 8.44 -16.86 4.94
CA SER A 117 7.42 -17.57 5.73
C SER A 117 7.55 -17.39 7.25
N ASN A 118 8.75 -17.03 7.73
CA ASN A 118 9.03 -16.74 9.14
C ASN A 118 8.77 -15.27 9.51
N GLY A 119 8.25 -14.44 8.59
CA GLY A 119 8.00 -13.02 8.82
C GLY A 119 9.25 -12.13 8.76
N VAL A 120 10.36 -12.64 8.22
CA VAL A 120 11.62 -11.90 8.06
C VAL A 120 11.79 -11.48 6.61
N TYR A 121 12.25 -10.28 6.36
CA TYR A 121 12.62 -9.86 5.00
C TYR A 121 13.79 -10.68 4.46
N VAL A 122 13.77 -10.94 3.14
CA VAL A 122 14.94 -11.55 2.47
C VAL A 122 16.18 -10.69 2.69
N GLU A 123 17.33 -11.33 2.86
CA GLU A 123 18.60 -10.64 3.16
C GLU A 123 18.99 -9.60 2.10
N SER A 124 18.61 -9.85 0.85
CA SER A 124 18.89 -8.97 -0.28
C SER A 124 18.04 -7.70 -0.33
N LEU A 125 17.03 -7.55 0.54
CA LEU A 125 16.19 -6.34 0.55
C LEU A 125 17.01 -5.14 1.05
N PRO A 126 17.21 -4.08 0.25
CA PRO A 126 17.95 -2.92 0.68
C PRO A 126 17.33 -2.29 1.94
N PHE A 127 18.16 -1.83 2.86
CA PHE A 127 17.85 -1.19 4.14
C PHE A 127 17.24 -2.09 5.22
N PHE A 128 16.43 -3.10 4.87
CA PHE A 128 15.62 -3.85 5.83
C PHE A 128 15.86 -5.37 5.80
N GLY A 129 16.78 -5.86 4.96
CA GLY A 129 17.10 -7.29 4.86
C GLY A 129 17.41 -7.95 6.19
N GLY A 130 16.96 -9.17 6.40
CA GLY A 130 17.16 -9.94 7.62
C GLY A 130 16.32 -9.51 8.83
N GLN A 131 15.49 -8.45 8.71
CA GLN A 131 14.70 -7.94 9.83
C GLN A 131 13.32 -8.58 9.88
N PHE A 132 12.85 -8.83 11.09
CA PHE A 132 11.48 -9.25 11.35
C PHE A 132 10.52 -8.07 11.16
N VAL A 133 9.44 -8.26 10.40
CA VAL A 133 8.53 -7.19 9.94
C VAL A 133 8.05 -6.26 11.07
N TRP A 134 7.69 -6.79 12.23
CA TRP A 134 7.24 -5.97 13.36
C TRP A 134 8.35 -5.12 13.98
N LYS A 135 9.60 -5.54 13.85
CA LYS A 135 10.77 -4.77 14.33
C LYS A 135 11.24 -3.75 13.30
N ALA A 136 10.87 -3.92 12.04
CA ALA A 136 11.26 -3.01 10.96
C ALA A 136 10.45 -1.71 10.94
N ASN A 137 9.24 -1.67 11.52
CA ASN A 137 8.38 -0.47 11.47
C ASN A 137 9.07 0.82 11.91
N PRO A 138 9.76 0.89 13.07
CA PRO A 138 10.46 2.12 13.47
C PRO A 138 11.55 2.55 12.47
N GLN A 139 12.23 1.58 11.87
CA GLN A 139 13.30 1.86 10.90
C GLN A 139 12.76 2.34 9.56
N ILE A 140 11.60 1.82 9.13
CA ILE A 140 10.90 2.31 7.94
C ILE A 140 10.45 3.76 8.14
N VAL A 141 9.87 4.07 9.30
CA VAL A 141 9.50 5.45 9.66
C VAL A 141 10.73 6.36 9.68
N ALA A 142 11.84 5.92 10.28
CA ALA A 142 13.09 6.68 10.29
C ALA A 142 13.63 6.90 8.86
N LYS A 143 13.55 5.88 7.99
CA LYS A 143 13.97 6.01 6.58
C LYS A 143 13.09 6.97 5.80
N LEU A 144 11.78 6.97 6.01
CA LEU A 144 10.86 7.94 5.41
C LEU A 144 11.19 9.38 5.85
N ALA A 145 11.54 9.57 7.13
CA ALA A 145 11.97 10.87 7.65
C ALA A 145 13.29 11.31 7.02
N GLU A 146 14.27 10.41 6.94
CA GLU A 146 15.61 10.67 6.32
C GLU A 146 15.47 11.17 4.88
N VAL A 147 14.56 10.59 4.10
CA VAL A 147 14.35 10.96 2.70
C VAL A 147 13.32 12.09 2.51
N GLY A 148 12.84 12.72 3.59
CA GLY A 148 11.89 13.83 3.55
C GLY A 148 10.46 13.46 3.11
N CYS A 149 10.10 12.18 3.18
CA CYS A 149 8.79 11.65 2.75
C CYS A 149 7.85 11.34 3.92
N LEU A 150 8.22 11.64 5.16
CA LEU A 150 7.35 11.50 6.32
C LEU A 150 6.74 12.86 6.67
N LEU A 151 5.41 12.98 6.57
CA LEU A 151 4.68 14.18 6.99
C LEU A 151 4.27 14.13 8.46
N ALA A 152 3.68 13.02 8.87
CA ALA A 152 3.24 12.81 10.25
C ALA A 152 3.28 11.32 10.59
N SER A 153 3.31 10.99 11.88
CA SER A 153 3.24 9.62 12.38
C SER A 153 2.43 9.59 13.65
N ASP A 154 1.32 8.85 13.63
CA ASP A 154 0.42 8.67 14.75
C ASP A 154 0.36 7.22 15.21
N LYS A 155 0.07 7.01 16.48
CA LYS A 155 -0.23 5.69 17.04
C LYS A 155 -1.74 5.52 17.13
N ILE A 156 -2.24 4.50 16.44
CA ILE A 156 -3.64 4.12 16.53
C ILE A 156 -3.78 2.77 17.24
N THR A 157 -4.88 2.58 17.93
CA THR A 157 -5.26 1.28 18.51
C THR A 157 -6.48 0.78 17.74
N HIS A 158 -6.36 -0.41 17.16
CA HIS A 158 -7.45 -1.03 16.43
C HIS A 158 -7.43 -2.55 16.65
N SER A 159 -8.54 -3.20 16.33
CA SER A 159 -8.61 -4.67 16.33
C SER A 159 -7.69 -5.23 15.26
N TYR A 160 -6.94 -6.25 15.60
CA TYR A 160 -6.02 -6.91 14.69
C TYR A 160 -6.15 -8.43 14.82
N MET A 161 -6.02 -9.13 13.69
CA MET A 161 -6.13 -10.59 13.68
C MET A 161 -4.97 -11.26 14.40
N HIS A 162 -5.32 -12.20 15.29
CA HIS A 162 -4.36 -13.01 16.01
C HIS A 162 -4.61 -14.49 15.77
N CYS A 163 -3.55 -15.27 15.77
CA CYS A 163 -3.65 -16.73 15.79
C CYS A 163 -4.43 -17.16 17.02
N TRP A 164 -5.52 -17.90 16.83
CA TRP A 164 -6.36 -18.37 17.94
C TRP A 164 -5.60 -19.23 18.95
N ARG A 165 -4.60 -19.99 18.48
CA ARG A 165 -3.77 -20.89 19.30
C ARG A 165 -2.63 -20.18 20.00
N HIS A 166 -1.81 -19.43 19.27
CA HIS A 166 -0.58 -18.81 19.81
C HIS A 166 -0.79 -17.37 20.27
N LYS A 167 -1.96 -16.78 20.02
CA LYS A 167 -2.28 -15.38 20.38
C LYS A 167 -1.30 -14.35 19.80
N THR A 168 -0.57 -14.71 18.77
CA THR A 168 0.35 -13.82 18.06
C THR A 168 -0.36 -13.15 16.88
N PRO A 169 0.00 -11.90 16.51
CA PRO A 169 -0.56 -11.25 15.36
C PRO A 169 -0.24 -12.02 14.08
N LEU A 170 -1.21 -12.06 13.18
CA LEU A 170 -1.08 -12.68 11.86
C LEU A 170 -0.73 -11.63 10.80
N ILE A 171 -0.16 -12.06 9.70
CA ILE A 171 0.00 -11.24 8.50
C ILE A 171 -0.64 -11.95 7.30
N TYR A 172 -1.25 -11.16 6.41
CA TYR A 172 -1.53 -11.65 5.06
C TYR A 172 -0.21 -11.71 4.29
N ARG A 173 -0.04 -12.77 3.51
CA ARG A 173 1.13 -12.95 2.67
C ARG A 173 0.77 -13.85 1.49
N ALA A 174 1.05 -13.38 0.27
CA ALA A 174 0.93 -14.20 -0.91
C ALA A 174 1.88 -15.41 -0.83
N THR A 175 1.36 -16.60 -1.08
CA THR A 175 2.12 -17.85 -1.07
C THR A 175 1.75 -18.70 -2.29
N ALA A 176 2.73 -19.34 -2.90
CA ALA A 176 2.45 -20.34 -3.93
C ALA A 176 1.70 -21.53 -3.32
N GLN A 177 0.61 -21.93 -3.96
CA GLN A 177 -0.25 -23.02 -3.54
C GLN A 177 -0.52 -23.96 -4.71
N TRP A 178 -0.69 -25.24 -4.42
CA TRP A 178 -1.21 -26.20 -5.39
C TRP A 178 -2.73 -26.27 -5.23
N PHE A 179 -3.44 -26.13 -6.35
CA PHE A 179 -4.90 -26.25 -6.37
C PHE A 179 -5.28 -27.50 -7.17
N VAL A 180 -6.14 -28.33 -6.60
CA VAL A 180 -6.73 -29.50 -7.27
C VAL A 180 -8.21 -29.24 -7.50
N GLY A 181 -8.63 -29.20 -8.74
CA GLY A 181 -10.04 -29.03 -9.13
C GLY A 181 -10.83 -30.31 -8.85
N MET A 182 -11.46 -30.38 -7.68
CA MET A 182 -12.20 -31.60 -7.26
C MET A 182 -13.41 -31.89 -8.14
N ASP A 183 -13.99 -30.87 -8.76
CA ASP A 183 -15.21 -30.95 -9.59
C ASP A 183 -14.91 -31.05 -11.09
N ARG A 184 -13.64 -31.09 -11.48
CA ARG A 184 -13.24 -31.25 -12.88
C ARG A 184 -13.00 -32.70 -13.18
N GLN A 185 -13.57 -33.21 -14.29
CA GLN A 185 -13.19 -34.52 -14.80
C GLN A 185 -11.68 -34.54 -15.13
N PRO A 186 -10.97 -35.60 -14.76
CA PRO A 186 -9.56 -35.75 -15.16
C PRO A 186 -9.43 -35.64 -16.68
N VAL A 187 -8.48 -34.88 -17.16
CA VAL A 187 -8.13 -34.89 -18.60
C VAL A 187 -7.52 -36.25 -18.89
N THR A 188 -8.37 -37.17 -19.31
CA THR A 188 -7.92 -38.48 -19.81
C THR A 188 -7.29 -38.24 -21.18
N GLY A 189 -5.97 -38.40 -21.29
CA GLY A 189 -5.28 -38.42 -22.57
C GLY A 189 -4.02 -37.58 -22.63
N ALA A 190 -3.06 -37.83 -21.77
CA ALA A 190 -1.66 -37.55 -22.05
C ALA A 190 -0.93 -38.93 -22.05
N THR A 191 -0.86 -39.54 -23.20
CA THR A 191 0.15 -40.58 -23.48
C THR A 191 1.43 -39.93 -23.94
#